data_7919168b6555795120e01a81c0c30cfb
#
_entry.id   7919168b6555795120e01a81c0c30cfb
#
_cell.length_a   1.000
_cell.length_b   1.000
_cell.length_c   1.000
_cell.angle_alpha   90.00
_cell.angle_beta   90.00
_cell.angle_gamma   90.00
#
_symmetry.space_group_name_H-M   'P 1'
#
loop_
_entity.id
_entity.type
_entity.pdbx_description
1 polymer ?
#
loop_
_entity_poly.entity_id
_entity_poly.type
_entity_poly.pdbx_seq_one_letter_code
_entity_poly.pdbx_strand_id
1 'polypeptide(L)'
;MFKTRLLSGIVLMAITIALMVYGGYPLFFVITLISVIGLYELYRAVGMEKTMPALIGYISSIVTDVLILNNGFEELVMWLILTLMVLMACYVIAYPKYNSEQMTMLMFGLIYVTVMLSFVFKVRYVSNGILLVWFIYIGSWGSDTCAYCVGKLIGKHKMPSKLSPNKTIEGCVGGIAYRIYICNGILGQRSDALAVADNRCCLCSYLTDR
;
A
#
# COMPACT_ATOMS: atom_id res chain seq x y z
N MET A 1 -7.59 17.87 -22.50
CA MET A 1 -7.84 16.77 -21.54
C MET A 1 -6.73 15.70 -21.49
N PHE A 2 -6.27 15.11 -22.60
CA PHE A 2 -5.20 14.07 -22.57
C PHE A 2 -3.85 14.65 -22.10
N LYS A 3 -3.41 15.77 -22.66
CA LYS A 3 -2.14 16.42 -22.30
C LYS A 3 -2.05 16.79 -20.80
N THR A 4 -3.14 17.25 -20.22
CA THR A 4 -3.20 17.63 -18.79
C THR A 4 -3.06 16.40 -17.88
N ARG A 5 -3.72 15.28 -18.22
CA ARG A 5 -3.60 14.01 -17.46
C ARG A 5 -2.22 13.39 -17.60
N LEU A 6 -1.61 13.47 -18.79
CA LEU A 6 -0.25 12.98 -19.01
C LEU A 6 0.76 13.79 -18.21
N LEU A 7 0.64 15.12 -18.22
CA LEU A 7 1.54 16.01 -17.48
C LEU A 7 1.42 15.78 -15.96
N SER A 8 0.20 15.71 -15.43
CA SER A 8 -0.01 15.41 -14.01
C SER A 8 0.54 14.03 -13.61
N GLY A 9 0.41 13.02 -14.46
CA GLY A 9 0.98 11.69 -14.22
C GLY A 9 2.51 11.70 -14.17
N ILE A 10 3.17 12.41 -15.10
CA ILE A 10 4.63 12.56 -15.12
C ILE A 10 5.12 13.29 -13.87
N VAL A 11 4.45 14.38 -13.48
CA VAL A 11 4.81 15.15 -12.27
C VAL A 11 4.65 14.30 -11.02
N LEU A 12 3.54 13.58 -10.87
CA LEU A 12 3.33 12.67 -9.73
C LEU A 12 4.38 11.57 -9.69
N MET A 13 4.73 10.99 -10.83
CA MET A 13 5.77 9.97 -10.93
C MET A 13 7.13 10.54 -10.49
N ALA A 14 7.51 11.71 -10.98
CA ALA A 14 8.77 12.36 -10.61
C ALA A 14 8.84 12.67 -9.11
N ILE A 15 7.75 13.18 -8.52
CA ILE A 15 7.66 13.44 -7.08
C ILE A 15 7.78 12.14 -6.28
N THR A 16 7.10 11.07 -6.69
CA THR A 16 7.17 9.77 -6.02
C THR A 16 8.59 9.20 -6.06
N ILE A 17 9.25 9.27 -7.22
CA ILE A 17 10.64 8.82 -7.37
C ILE A 17 11.56 9.63 -6.45
N ALA A 18 11.45 10.94 -6.45
CA ALA A 18 12.27 11.80 -5.61
C ALA A 18 12.07 11.48 -4.12
N LEU A 19 10.84 11.34 -3.65
CA LEU A 19 10.51 10.99 -2.26
C LEU A 19 11.05 9.62 -1.85
N MET A 20 11.00 8.64 -2.75
CA MET A 20 11.53 7.30 -2.48
C MET A 20 13.05 7.27 -2.40
N VAL A 21 13.73 8.08 -3.21
CA VAL A 21 15.20 8.20 -3.17
C VAL A 21 15.64 8.93 -1.90
N TYR A 22 15.02 10.07 -1.58
CA TYR A 22 15.33 10.84 -0.39
C TYR A 22 15.00 10.07 0.90
N GLY A 23 13.83 9.44 0.96
CA GLY A 23 13.36 8.78 2.18
C GLY A 23 13.14 9.74 3.35
N GLY A 24 13.35 9.27 4.59
CA GLY A 24 13.34 10.10 5.78
C GLY A 24 12.00 10.78 6.10
N TYR A 25 12.08 11.89 6.81
CA TYR A 25 10.92 12.69 7.21
C TYR A 25 10.07 13.21 6.04
N PRO A 26 10.63 13.63 4.88
CA PRO A 26 9.80 14.03 3.73
C PRO A 26 8.87 12.93 3.24
N LEU A 27 9.36 11.70 3.15
CA LEU A 27 8.55 10.54 2.77
C LEU A 27 7.44 10.28 3.79
N PHE A 28 7.78 10.34 5.09
CA PHE A 28 6.82 10.18 6.17
C PHE A 28 5.68 11.21 6.08
N PHE A 29 6.02 12.50 5.95
CA PHE A 29 5.03 13.57 5.84
C PHE A 29 4.08 13.37 4.66
N VAL A 30 4.61 12.97 3.51
CA VAL A 30 3.78 12.77 2.31
C VAL A 30 2.89 11.54 2.47
N ILE A 31 3.38 10.45 3.05
CA ILE A 31 2.57 9.26 3.32
C ILE A 31 1.44 9.60 4.29
N THR A 32 1.72 10.29 5.39
CA THR A 32 0.70 10.71 6.36
C THR A 32 -0.34 11.63 5.71
N LEU A 33 0.09 12.58 4.87
CA LEU A 33 -0.82 13.46 4.14
C LEU A 33 -1.74 12.67 3.22
N ILE A 34 -1.19 11.73 2.44
CA ILE A 34 -1.97 10.89 1.53
C ILE A 34 -2.92 9.97 2.32
N SER A 35 -2.49 9.43 3.47
CA SER A 35 -3.33 8.63 4.36
C SER A 35 -4.55 9.40 4.85
N VAL A 36 -4.36 10.62 5.32
CA VAL A 36 -5.46 11.46 5.82
C VAL A 36 -6.40 11.86 4.68
N ILE A 37 -5.87 12.23 3.50
CA ILE A 37 -6.70 12.56 2.33
C ILE A 37 -7.48 11.32 1.86
N GLY A 38 -6.84 10.16 1.78
CA GLY A 38 -7.49 8.91 1.39
C GLY A 38 -8.59 8.49 2.36
N LEU A 39 -8.37 8.67 3.67
CA LEU A 39 -9.40 8.46 4.69
C LEU A 39 -10.56 9.45 4.53
N TYR A 40 -10.26 10.73 4.26
CA TYR A 40 -11.30 11.72 4.02
C TYR A 40 -12.19 11.34 2.84
N GLU A 41 -11.60 10.92 1.72
CA GLU A 41 -12.35 10.48 0.55
C GLU A 41 -13.19 9.23 0.83
N LEU A 42 -12.63 8.25 1.56
CA LEU A 42 -13.34 7.05 1.93
C LEU A 42 -14.51 7.35 2.88
N TYR A 43 -14.29 8.17 3.90
CA TYR A 43 -15.34 8.57 4.85
C TYR A 43 -16.41 9.42 4.18
N ARG A 44 -16.04 10.22 3.18
CA ARG A 44 -16.99 10.98 2.35
C ARG A 44 -17.88 10.05 1.53
N ALA A 45 -17.35 8.94 1.00
CA ALA A 45 -18.14 7.97 0.25
C ALA A 45 -19.26 7.34 1.09
N VAL A 46 -19.09 7.30 2.42
CA VAL A 46 -20.07 6.78 3.39
C VAL A 46 -20.89 7.91 4.06
N GLY A 47 -20.63 9.18 3.67
CA GLY A 47 -21.30 10.37 4.23
C GLY A 47 -20.91 10.68 5.68
N MET A 48 -19.71 10.27 6.10
CA MET A 48 -19.23 10.40 7.49
C MET A 48 -18.08 11.38 7.66
N GLU A 49 -17.63 12.05 6.60
CA GLU A 49 -16.38 12.85 6.57
C GLU A 49 -16.30 13.97 7.63
N LYS A 50 -17.42 14.50 8.09
CA LYS A 50 -17.51 15.62 9.03
C LYS A 50 -18.10 15.25 10.39
N THR A 51 -18.08 13.97 10.72
CA THR A 51 -18.65 13.46 11.97
C THR A 51 -17.61 13.32 13.08
N MET A 52 -18.04 13.29 14.34
CA MET A 52 -17.15 13.05 15.48
C MET A 52 -16.40 11.71 15.39
N PRO A 53 -17.04 10.58 15.00
CA PRO A 53 -16.31 9.34 14.82
C PRO A 53 -15.24 9.41 13.70
N ALA A 54 -15.49 10.16 12.62
CA ALA A 54 -14.49 10.36 11.58
C ALA A 54 -13.27 11.16 12.09
N LEU A 55 -13.48 12.14 12.95
CA LEU A 55 -12.39 12.89 13.59
C LEU A 55 -11.48 11.97 14.40
N ILE A 56 -12.06 11.01 15.14
CA ILE A 56 -11.30 9.97 15.86
C ILE A 56 -10.46 9.16 14.87
N GLY A 57 -11.04 8.77 13.72
CA GLY A 57 -10.33 8.09 12.66
C GLY A 57 -9.13 8.87 12.09
N TYR A 58 -9.27 10.17 11.84
CA TYR A 58 -8.17 11.03 11.35
C TYR A 58 -7.05 11.18 12.39
N ILE A 59 -7.40 11.42 13.65
CA ILE A 59 -6.41 11.48 14.74
C ILE A 59 -5.70 10.14 14.88
N SER A 60 -6.47 9.04 14.86
CA SER A 60 -5.92 7.69 14.95
C SER A 60 -4.98 7.36 13.77
N SER A 61 -5.26 7.87 12.58
CA SER A 61 -4.37 7.73 11.42
C SER A 61 -2.99 8.36 11.70
N ILE A 62 -2.96 9.59 12.18
CA ILE A 62 -1.71 10.29 12.44
C ILE A 62 -0.90 9.55 13.54
N VAL A 63 -1.57 9.12 14.60
CA VAL A 63 -0.91 8.35 15.68
C VAL A 63 -0.38 7.02 15.17
N THR A 64 -1.15 6.32 14.32
CA THR A 64 -0.73 5.06 13.68
C THR A 64 0.55 5.26 12.86
N ASP A 65 0.62 6.31 12.05
CA ASP A 65 1.81 6.63 11.26
C ASP A 65 3.03 6.91 12.15
N VAL A 66 2.86 7.65 13.24
CA VAL A 66 3.93 7.94 14.23
C VAL A 66 4.40 6.67 14.94
N LEU A 67 3.49 5.76 15.32
CA LEU A 67 3.85 4.49 15.95
C LEU A 67 4.66 3.60 14.98
N ILE A 68 4.28 3.56 13.71
CA ILE A 68 5.01 2.82 12.67
C ILE A 68 6.40 3.43 12.43
N LEU A 69 6.53 4.76 12.47
CA LEU A 69 7.81 5.45 12.38
C LEU A 69 8.77 5.02 13.50
N ASN A 70 8.25 4.92 14.72
CA ASN A 70 9.04 4.57 15.92
C ASN A 70 9.23 3.06 16.12
N ASN A 71 8.82 2.21 15.15
CA ASN A 71 8.86 0.74 15.25
C ASN A 71 8.02 0.13 16.39
N GLY A 72 7.05 0.85 16.90
CA GLY A 72 6.11 0.43 17.96
C GLY A 72 5.05 -0.53 17.43
N PHE A 73 5.39 -1.80 17.16
CA PHE A 73 4.42 -2.77 16.62
C PHE A 73 3.43 -3.27 17.65
N GLU A 74 3.89 -3.51 18.85
CA GLU A 74 3.03 -3.94 19.96
C GLU A 74 2.07 -2.81 20.32
N GLU A 75 2.59 -1.58 20.41
CA GLU A 75 1.81 -0.38 20.64
C GLU A 75 0.80 -0.11 19.53
N LEU A 76 1.16 -0.40 18.27
CA LEU A 76 0.26 -0.27 17.12
C LEU A 76 -0.99 -1.13 17.27
N VAL A 77 -0.83 -2.41 17.64
CA VAL A 77 -1.96 -3.32 17.84
C VAL A 77 -2.84 -2.85 18.99
N MET A 78 -2.23 -2.47 20.12
CA MET A 78 -2.97 -1.92 21.25
C MET A 78 -3.72 -0.64 20.88
N TRP A 79 -3.09 0.24 20.09
CA TRP A 79 -3.71 1.48 19.60
C TRP A 79 -4.92 1.21 18.70
N LEU A 80 -4.81 0.26 17.78
CA LEU A 80 -5.93 -0.11 16.90
C LEU A 80 -7.11 -0.70 17.70
N ILE A 81 -6.83 -1.52 18.70
CA ILE A 81 -7.87 -2.05 19.60
C ILE A 81 -8.52 -0.91 20.39
N LEU A 82 -7.73 0.00 20.94
CA LEU A 82 -8.25 1.17 21.64
C LEU A 82 -9.14 2.03 20.72
N THR A 83 -8.69 2.28 19.50
CA THR A 83 -9.47 3.04 18.51
C THR A 83 -10.80 2.34 18.21
N LEU A 84 -10.79 1.02 18.06
CA LEU A 84 -12.00 0.23 17.85
C LEU A 84 -12.96 0.37 19.05
N MET A 85 -12.44 0.26 20.28
CA MET A 85 -13.25 0.42 21.49
C MET A 85 -13.88 1.80 21.58
N VAL A 86 -13.10 2.87 21.26
CA VAL A 86 -13.61 4.24 21.26
C VAL A 86 -14.68 4.44 20.18
N LEU A 87 -14.49 3.90 18.98
CA LEU A 87 -15.50 3.96 17.92
C LEU A 87 -16.78 3.20 18.30
N MET A 88 -16.66 2.04 18.94
CA MET A 88 -17.82 1.29 19.45
C MET A 88 -18.54 2.04 20.57
N ALA A 89 -17.82 2.66 21.49
CA ALA A 89 -18.41 3.52 22.51
C ALA A 89 -19.17 4.71 21.89
N CYS A 90 -18.58 5.37 20.90
CA CYS A 90 -19.25 6.44 20.15
C CYS A 90 -20.52 5.95 19.45
N TYR A 91 -20.51 4.73 18.89
CA TYR A 91 -21.67 4.11 18.27
C TYR A 91 -22.81 3.93 19.29
N VAL A 92 -22.51 3.35 20.45
CA VAL A 92 -23.51 3.09 21.49
C VAL A 92 -24.09 4.40 22.05
N ILE A 93 -23.25 5.39 22.37
CA ILE A 93 -23.68 6.66 22.94
C ILE A 93 -24.53 7.48 21.94
N ALA A 94 -24.18 7.42 20.67
CA ALA A 94 -24.84 8.22 19.62
C ALA A 94 -25.96 7.46 18.90
N TYR A 95 -26.34 6.26 19.36
CA TYR A 95 -27.43 5.50 18.76
C TYR A 95 -28.78 6.28 18.86
N PRO A 96 -29.64 6.28 17.82
CA PRO A 96 -29.51 5.63 16.48
C PRO A 96 -28.91 6.52 15.38
N LYS A 97 -28.17 7.57 15.72
CA LYS A 97 -27.64 8.56 14.78
C LYS A 97 -26.69 7.97 13.74
N TYR A 98 -25.92 6.96 14.13
CA TYR A 98 -24.96 6.29 13.28
C TYR A 98 -25.33 4.82 13.07
N ASN A 99 -24.99 4.29 11.89
CA ASN A 99 -25.25 2.90 11.54
C ASN A 99 -23.98 2.05 11.79
N SER A 100 -24.15 0.75 12.10
CA SER A 100 -23.02 -0.16 12.30
C SER A 100 -22.12 -0.27 11.08
N GLU A 101 -22.68 -0.24 9.87
CA GLU A 101 -21.93 -0.25 8.62
C GLU A 101 -20.97 0.96 8.52
N GLN A 102 -21.43 2.15 8.93
CA GLN A 102 -20.63 3.36 8.95
C GLN A 102 -19.44 3.24 9.89
N MET A 103 -19.67 2.72 11.10
CA MET A 103 -18.57 2.51 12.08
C MET A 103 -17.54 1.48 11.60
N THR A 104 -18.03 0.39 11.01
CA THR A 104 -17.16 -0.63 10.41
C THR A 104 -16.31 -0.04 9.28
N MET A 105 -16.91 0.80 8.44
CA MET A 105 -16.18 1.47 7.36
C MET A 105 -15.12 2.46 7.86
N LEU A 106 -15.35 3.13 8.99
CA LEU A 106 -14.34 3.99 9.60
C LEU A 106 -13.11 3.18 10.04
N MET A 107 -13.33 2.05 10.73
CA MET A 107 -12.23 1.18 11.17
C MET A 107 -11.55 0.47 9.99
N PHE A 108 -12.33 0.00 9.01
CA PHE A 108 -11.80 -0.57 7.78
C PHE A 108 -10.92 0.43 7.04
N GLY A 109 -11.35 1.69 6.92
CA GLY A 109 -10.57 2.75 6.30
C GLY A 109 -9.23 2.98 6.99
N LEU A 110 -9.21 3.02 8.32
CA LEU A 110 -7.99 3.17 9.10
C LEU A 110 -6.98 2.06 8.79
N ILE A 111 -7.42 0.80 8.78
CA ILE A 111 -6.54 -0.34 8.48
C ILE A 111 -6.14 -0.34 7.00
N TYR A 112 -7.10 -0.22 6.10
CA TYR A 112 -6.89 -0.37 4.67
C TYR A 112 -6.08 0.79 4.07
N VAL A 113 -6.37 2.03 4.47
CA VAL A 113 -5.68 3.20 3.93
C VAL A 113 -4.42 3.48 4.74
N THR A 114 -4.54 3.75 6.05
CA THR A 114 -3.41 4.21 6.83
C THR A 114 -2.36 3.12 7.05
N VAL A 115 -2.75 1.98 7.64
CA VAL A 115 -1.78 0.93 7.99
C VAL A 115 -1.10 0.40 6.74
N MET A 116 -1.85 0.09 5.66
CA MET A 116 -1.27 -0.44 4.43
C MET A 116 -0.32 0.56 3.75
N LEU A 117 -0.67 1.85 3.76
CA LEU A 117 0.17 2.87 3.14
C LEU A 117 1.45 3.13 3.95
N SER A 118 1.36 3.15 5.28
CA SER A 118 2.49 3.36 6.18
C SER A 118 3.52 2.23 6.12
N PHE A 119 3.10 1.01 5.74
CA PHE A 119 4.04 -0.09 5.51
C PHE A 119 5.01 0.19 4.36
N VAL A 120 4.65 1.02 3.38
CA VAL A 120 5.59 1.46 2.32
C VAL A 120 6.77 2.20 2.94
N PHE A 121 6.51 3.08 3.92
CA PHE A 121 7.56 3.75 4.67
C PHE A 121 8.44 2.73 5.40
N LYS A 122 7.84 1.76 6.11
CA LYS A 122 8.58 0.75 6.86
C LYS A 122 9.46 -0.14 5.98
N VAL A 123 8.93 -0.60 4.85
CA VAL A 123 9.68 -1.42 3.88
C VAL A 123 10.93 -0.67 3.39
N ARG A 124 10.88 0.67 3.29
CA ARG A 124 12.02 1.50 2.88
C ARG A 124 13.22 1.39 3.83
N TYR A 125 13.00 1.10 5.12
CA TYR A 125 14.03 1.02 6.15
C TYR A 125 14.52 -0.40 6.46
N VAL A 126 13.99 -1.42 5.81
CA VAL A 126 14.52 -2.79 5.87
C VAL A 126 15.82 -2.87 5.07
N SER A 127 16.69 -3.86 5.37
CA SER A 127 17.86 -4.16 4.55
C SER A 127 17.45 -4.32 3.07
N ASN A 128 18.10 -3.60 2.17
CA ASN A 128 17.72 -3.48 0.76
C ASN A 128 16.32 -2.86 0.50
N GLY A 129 15.80 -2.08 1.46
CA GLY A 129 14.45 -1.51 1.40
C GLY A 129 14.18 -0.66 0.16
N ILE A 130 15.18 0.05 -0.38
CA ILE A 130 15.04 0.79 -1.64
C ILE A 130 14.61 -0.15 -2.77
N LEU A 131 15.29 -1.29 -2.93
CA LEU A 131 14.97 -2.26 -3.98
C LEU A 131 13.57 -2.84 -3.76
N LEU A 132 13.22 -3.20 -2.51
CA LEU A 132 11.89 -3.72 -2.19
C LEU A 132 10.78 -2.75 -2.52
N VAL A 133 10.96 -1.47 -2.20
CA VAL A 133 9.97 -0.43 -2.54
C VAL A 133 9.84 -0.27 -4.05
N TRP A 134 10.94 -0.27 -4.80
CA TRP A 134 10.89 -0.26 -6.26
C TRP A 134 10.12 -1.46 -6.82
N PHE A 135 10.30 -2.66 -6.26
CA PHE A 135 9.54 -3.83 -6.68
C PHE A 135 8.03 -3.69 -6.44
N ILE A 136 7.63 -3.08 -5.31
CA ILE A 136 6.21 -2.79 -5.04
C ILE A 136 5.64 -1.87 -6.12
N TYR A 137 6.34 -0.78 -6.46
CA TYR A 137 5.89 0.19 -7.49
C TYR A 137 5.90 -0.40 -8.89
N ILE A 138 6.99 -1.06 -9.30
CA ILE A 138 7.09 -1.71 -10.60
C ILE A 138 6.02 -2.81 -10.71
N GLY A 139 5.82 -3.60 -9.66
CA GLY A 139 4.79 -4.63 -9.61
C GLY A 139 3.37 -4.07 -9.75
N SER A 140 3.08 -2.92 -9.14
CA SER A 140 1.77 -2.28 -9.23
C SER A 140 1.57 -1.60 -10.59
N TRP A 141 2.42 -0.66 -10.94
CA TRP A 141 2.29 0.11 -12.19
C TRP A 141 2.47 -0.75 -13.44
N GLY A 142 3.42 -1.70 -13.41
CA GLY A 142 3.63 -2.64 -14.49
C GLY A 142 2.44 -3.57 -14.69
N SER A 143 1.84 -4.07 -13.59
CA SER A 143 0.63 -4.87 -13.65
C SER A 143 -0.54 -4.11 -14.28
N ASP A 144 -0.76 -2.85 -13.89
CA ASP A 144 -1.82 -2.02 -14.45
C ASP A 144 -1.57 -1.71 -15.94
N THR A 145 -0.32 -1.43 -16.30
CA THR A 145 0.08 -1.19 -17.70
C THR A 145 -0.08 -2.45 -18.55
N CYS A 146 0.37 -3.61 -18.05
CA CYS A 146 0.19 -4.88 -18.75
C CYS A 146 -1.29 -5.25 -18.88
N ALA A 147 -2.08 -5.07 -17.82
CA ALA A 147 -3.52 -5.29 -17.87
C ALA A 147 -4.20 -4.41 -18.92
N TYR A 148 -3.81 -3.14 -19.01
CA TYR A 148 -4.33 -2.22 -20.03
C TYR A 148 -3.90 -2.63 -21.46
N CYS A 149 -2.62 -2.93 -21.68
CA CYS A 149 -2.09 -3.30 -22.99
C CYS A 149 -2.70 -4.62 -23.50
N VAL A 150 -2.71 -5.65 -22.64
CA VAL A 150 -3.31 -6.95 -23.00
C VAL A 150 -4.81 -6.81 -23.24
N GLY A 151 -5.51 -6.06 -22.38
CA GLY A 151 -6.93 -5.80 -22.53
C GLY A 151 -7.28 -5.05 -23.80
N LYS A 152 -6.42 -4.15 -24.26
CA LYS A 152 -6.61 -3.40 -25.52
C LYS A 152 -6.27 -4.20 -26.77
N LEU A 153 -5.24 -5.05 -26.71
CA LEU A 153 -4.74 -5.81 -27.84
C LEU A 153 -5.52 -7.12 -28.10
N ILE A 154 -5.87 -7.83 -27.02
CA ILE A 154 -6.41 -9.20 -27.11
C ILE A 154 -7.79 -9.30 -26.42
N GLY A 155 -8.21 -8.29 -25.66
CA GLY A 155 -9.42 -8.31 -24.85
C GLY A 155 -10.69 -8.47 -25.68
N LYS A 156 -11.34 -9.62 -25.54
CA LYS A 156 -12.62 -9.94 -26.19
C LYS A 156 -13.77 -10.02 -25.20
N HIS A 157 -13.51 -10.47 -23.96
CA HIS A 157 -14.53 -10.66 -22.94
C HIS A 157 -14.50 -9.52 -21.92
N LYS A 158 -15.56 -8.71 -21.90
CA LYS A 158 -15.71 -7.63 -20.94
C LYS A 158 -16.08 -8.18 -19.56
N MET A 159 -15.51 -7.58 -18.50
CA MET A 159 -15.96 -7.88 -17.13
C MET A 159 -17.41 -7.45 -16.92
N PRO A 160 -18.13 -8.05 -15.94
CA PRO A 160 -19.50 -7.66 -15.61
C PRO A 160 -19.61 -6.14 -15.40
N SER A 161 -20.51 -5.51 -16.14
CA SER A 161 -20.63 -4.06 -16.31
C SER A 161 -20.82 -3.24 -15.03
N LYS A 162 -21.27 -3.85 -13.94
CA LYS A 162 -21.51 -3.16 -12.66
C LYS A 162 -20.24 -2.70 -11.94
N LEU A 163 -19.10 -3.39 -12.12
CA LEU A 163 -17.84 -3.04 -11.42
C LEU A 163 -16.89 -2.21 -12.29
N SER A 164 -16.71 -2.54 -13.56
CA SER A 164 -15.81 -1.81 -14.44
C SER A 164 -16.09 -2.12 -15.92
N PRO A 165 -16.87 -1.27 -16.63
CA PRO A 165 -17.32 -1.56 -18.00
C PRO A 165 -16.18 -1.60 -19.03
N ASN A 166 -15.01 -1.05 -18.72
CA ASN A 166 -13.88 -0.92 -19.64
C ASN A 166 -12.78 -1.95 -19.40
N LYS A 167 -12.89 -2.81 -18.39
CA LYS A 167 -11.90 -3.87 -18.11
C LYS A 167 -12.29 -5.17 -18.78
N THR A 168 -11.27 -5.89 -19.28
CA THR A 168 -11.42 -7.22 -19.92
C THR A 168 -10.82 -8.30 -19.03
N ILE A 169 -11.33 -9.52 -19.15
CA ILE A 169 -10.84 -10.68 -18.41
C ILE A 169 -9.39 -10.99 -18.84
N GLU A 170 -9.10 -10.91 -20.12
CA GLU A 170 -7.75 -11.13 -20.67
C GLU A 170 -6.75 -10.10 -20.13
N GLY A 171 -7.18 -8.84 -19.98
CA GLY A 171 -6.37 -7.81 -19.35
C GLY A 171 -6.04 -8.13 -17.90
N CYS A 172 -7.01 -8.65 -17.13
CA CYS A 172 -6.79 -9.07 -15.75
C CYS A 172 -5.76 -10.20 -15.65
N VAL A 173 -5.89 -11.21 -16.51
CA VAL A 173 -4.92 -12.32 -16.61
C VAL A 173 -3.52 -11.81 -16.97
N GLY A 174 -3.41 -10.84 -17.89
CA GLY A 174 -2.14 -10.22 -18.26
C GLY A 174 -1.46 -9.50 -17.08
N GLY A 175 -2.23 -8.78 -16.26
CA GLY A 175 -1.71 -8.14 -15.05
C GLY A 175 -1.24 -9.15 -14.00
N ILE A 176 -1.95 -10.25 -13.80
CA ILE A 176 -1.58 -11.33 -12.88
C ILE A 176 -0.29 -12.03 -13.38
N ALA A 177 -0.22 -12.37 -14.66
CA ALA A 177 0.95 -13.00 -15.26
C ALA A 177 2.22 -12.14 -15.10
N TYR A 178 2.11 -10.83 -15.29
CA TYR A 178 3.19 -9.88 -15.04
C TYR A 178 3.66 -9.91 -13.58
N ARG A 179 2.74 -9.92 -12.60
CA ARG A 179 3.10 -10.01 -11.17
C ARG A 179 3.83 -11.30 -10.84
N ILE A 180 3.37 -12.44 -11.37
CA ILE A 180 4.04 -13.74 -11.19
C ILE A 180 5.45 -13.70 -11.77
N TYR A 181 5.63 -13.12 -12.96
CA TYR A 181 6.92 -12.98 -13.60
C TYR A 181 7.91 -12.16 -12.75
N ILE A 182 7.49 -11.01 -12.24
CA ILE A 182 8.31 -10.17 -11.36
C ILE A 182 8.64 -10.89 -10.05
N CYS A 183 7.67 -11.57 -9.42
CA CYS A 183 7.91 -12.34 -8.19
C CYS A 183 8.93 -13.46 -8.41
N ASN A 184 8.82 -14.21 -9.50
CA ASN A 184 9.77 -15.28 -9.83
C ASN A 184 11.18 -14.74 -10.12
N GLY A 185 11.30 -13.59 -10.79
CA GLY A 185 12.58 -12.92 -11.01
C GLY A 185 13.28 -12.52 -9.70
N ILE A 186 12.52 -12.05 -8.71
CA ILE A 186 13.05 -11.69 -7.38
C ILE A 186 13.47 -12.94 -6.60
N LEU A 187 12.66 -13.98 -6.60
CA LEU A 187 12.93 -15.24 -5.91
C LEU A 187 14.14 -15.96 -6.53
N GLY A 188 14.26 -15.93 -7.88
CA GLY A 188 15.42 -16.49 -8.59
C GLY A 188 16.73 -15.80 -8.19
N GLN A 189 16.76 -14.48 -8.19
CA GLN A 189 17.95 -13.72 -7.75
C GLN A 189 18.33 -13.98 -6.28
N ARG A 190 17.34 -14.20 -5.42
CA ARG A 190 17.59 -14.50 -3.99
C ARG A 190 18.15 -15.90 -3.79
N SER A 191 17.68 -16.89 -4.56
CA SER A 191 18.23 -18.26 -4.53
C SER A 191 19.66 -18.30 -5.05
N ASP A 192 19.98 -17.56 -6.11
CA ASP A 192 21.34 -17.45 -6.64
C ASP A 192 22.28 -16.74 -5.67
N ALA A 193 21.81 -15.69 -5.00
CA ALA A 193 22.59 -14.97 -3.99
C ALA A 193 22.84 -15.84 -2.74
N LEU A 194 21.89 -16.67 -2.31
CA LEU A 194 22.06 -17.63 -1.22
C LEU A 194 23.00 -18.77 -1.62
N ALA A 195 22.89 -19.30 -2.83
CA ALA A 195 23.78 -20.32 -3.36
C ALA A 195 25.22 -19.82 -3.48
N VAL A 196 25.43 -18.55 -3.87
CA VAL A 196 26.76 -17.91 -3.91
C VAL A 196 27.31 -17.67 -2.50
N ALA A 197 26.45 -17.31 -1.53
CA ALA A 197 26.84 -17.13 -0.14
C ALA A 197 27.24 -18.47 0.51
N ASP A 198 26.49 -19.54 0.22
CA ASP A 198 26.76 -20.90 0.71
C ASP A 198 28.05 -21.45 0.12
N ASN A 199 28.31 -21.23 -1.18
CA ASN A 199 29.59 -21.58 -1.82
C ASN A 199 30.80 -20.81 -1.26
N ARG A 200 30.61 -19.54 -0.84
CA ARG A 200 31.67 -18.76 -0.19
C ARG A 200 31.96 -19.28 1.24
N CYS A 201 30.92 -19.68 1.97
CA CYS A 201 31.10 -20.33 3.28
C CYS A 201 31.83 -21.69 3.15
N CYS A 202 31.52 -22.51 2.15
CA CYS A 202 32.23 -23.74 1.88
C CYS A 202 33.72 -23.55 1.51
N LEU A 203 34.01 -22.49 0.71
CA LEU A 203 35.41 -22.16 0.37
C LEU A 203 36.22 -21.63 1.56
N CYS A 204 35.60 -20.87 2.46
CA CYS A 204 36.26 -20.40 3.67
C CYS A 204 36.59 -21.57 4.65
N SER A 205 35.70 -22.54 4.78
CA SER A 205 35.98 -23.72 5.63
C SER A 205 37.09 -24.61 5.06
N TYR A 206 37.23 -24.71 3.73
CA TYR A 206 38.31 -25.46 3.09
C TYR A 206 39.69 -24.78 3.16
N LEU A 207 39.74 -23.46 3.36
CA LEU A 207 40.99 -22.69 3.48
C LEU A 207 41.52 -22.57 4.94
N THR A 208 40.66 -22.88 5.93
CA THR A 208 41.06 -22.83 7.35
C THR A 208 41.58 -24.16 7.88
N ASP A 209 41.43 -25.27 7.13
CA ASP A 209 41.91 -26.61 7.48
C ASP A 209 43.27 -26.98 6.80
N ARG A 210 44.03 -25.99 6.35
CA ARG A 210 45.44 -26.14 5.96
C ARG A 210 46.29 -25.11 6.71
#